data_aa90921f0bf40082d6337d73605335c9
#
_entry.id   aa90921f0bf40082d6337d73605335c9
#
_cell.length_a   1.000
_cell.length_b   1.000
_cell.length_c   1.000
_cell.angle_alpha   90.00
_cell.angle_beta   90.00
_cell.angle_gamma   90.00
#
_symmetry.space_group_name_H-M   'P 1'
#
loop_
_entity.id
_entity.type
_entity.pdbx_description
1 polymer ?
#
loop_
_entity_poly.entity_id
_entity_poly.type
_entity_poly.pdbx_seq_one_letter_code
_entity_poly.pdbx_strand_id
1 'polypeptide(L)'
;HQRNEAFLSKYGRIPYLNGGMFDFHDIEKMFKDIDIDDEAFLHLFDFFDKWRWHLDTRITASGKDINPDVLGYIFEQYINDRAQMGAYYTKEDITEYIGKNCILPFLFDSVKKTTSEKDFKKKGYIWQTLQQSGDKYIYDAVKHGYTADWLSFIPSEIAEGVDTTRPQLLERRSHWNERTPEPFNLPTEIWRETIERFQRCDDLLQKITAGEIHEINDFITYNLDIRQFTYDLLLHTEDHLLVEHFYHAMQHVSILDPTCGSGAFLFAAMNILEPLYEICITRMEEFHQKNEKLFVAELEEISKKYRSNIQYFIYKSIILRNLYGVDIMEEAVEIAKLRLFLKMVAVVEVNPRLDNLGLDPLPDIDFNIRCGNTLVGYATEKELDNDLNYGDMFAKQEFKDKVELEMEVVARAYEQFKDLQLTSQEEASEFKESKMQLKAKLSGLNDLLNHKLFSSMVSDASISYEEW
;
A
#
# COMPACT_ATOMS: atom_id res chain seq x y z
N HIS A 1 10.77 -31.68 6.66
CA HIS A 1 11.38 -32.26 7.86
C HIS A 1 10.36 -33.11 8.60
N GLN A 2 10.56 -34.43 8.62
CA GLN A 2 9.74 -35.32 9.46
C GLN A 2 10.06 -35.03 10.93
N ARG A 3 9.10 -34.41 11.64
CA ARG A 3 9.18 -34.20 13.07
C ARG A 3 8.94 -35.53 13.77
N ASN A 4 9.82 -35.91 14.71
CA ASN A 4 9.69 -37.15 15.42
C ASN A 4 8.53 -37.12 16.44
N GLU A 5 8.04 -38.29 16.87
CA GLU A 5 6.92 -38.40 17.80
C GLU A 5 7.18 -37.70 19.15
N ALA A 6 8.42 -37.63 19.59
CA ALA A 6 8.80 -36.95 20.84
C ALA A 6 8.60 -35.42 20.71
N PHE A 7 8.95 -34.84 19.53
CA PHE A 7 8.70 -33.43 19.25
C PHE A 7 7.21 -33.12 19.21
N LEU A 8 6.44 -33.92 18.48
CA LEU A 8 4.98 -33.76 18.38
C LEU A 8 4.27 -33.93 19.74
N SER A 9 4.74 -34.85 20.60
CA SER A 9 4.21 -35.01 21.94
C SER A 9 4.49 -33.82 22.83
N LYS A 10 5.65 -33.18 22.70
CA LYS A 10 6.08 -32.06 23.54
C LYS A 10 5.50 -30.72 23.11
N TYR A 11 5.48 -30.45 21.79
CA TYR A 11 5.16 -29.14 21.23
C TYR A 11 3.88 -29.12 20.39
N GLY A 12 3.24 -30.27 20.16
CA GLY A 12 2.10 -30.37 19.26
C GLY A 12 2.46 -30.20 17.77
N ARG A 13 1.45 -29.97 16.97
CA ARG A 13 1.61 -29.68 15.55
C ARG A 13 1.93 -28.20 15.35
N ILE A 14 3.20 -27.87 15.14
CA ILE A 14 3.62 -26.53 14.76
C ILE A 14 3.64 -26.45 13.24
N PRO A 15 2.94 -25.49 12.60
CA PRO A 15 2.95 -25.35 11.16
C PRO A 15 4.32 -24.93 10.64
N TYR A 16 4.58 -25.24 9.37
CA TYR A 16 5.73 -24.73 8.64
C TYR A 16 5.34 -23.46 7.90
N LEU A 17 5.95 -22.35 8.29
CA LEU A 17 5.65 -21.01 7.75
C LEU A 17 6.82 -20.42 6.98
N ASN A 18 7.80 -21.23 6.54
CA ASN A 18 9.04 -20.78 5.92
C ASN A 18 8.83 -19.63 4.92
N GLY A 19 9.44 -18.51 5.13
CA GLY A 19 9.38 -17.35 4.29
C GLY A 19 10.67 -16.52 4.29
N GLY A 20 11.81 -17.19 4.44
CA GLY A 20 13.11 -16.48 4.52
C GLY A 20 13.38 -15.84 5.89
N MET A 21 12.33 -15.46 6.64
CA MET A 21 12.45 -14.82 7.96
C MET A 21 13.21 -15.68 8.99
N PHE A 22 13.21 -17.00 8.84
CA PHE A 22 13.87 -17.96 9.73
C PHE A 22 15.11 -18.60 9.10
N ASP A 23 15.60 -18.08 7.97
CA ASP A 23 16.88 -18.49 7.40
C ASP A 23 18.02 -17.85 8.22
N PHE A 24 19.23 -18.46 8.14
CA PHE A 24 20.40 -17.92 8.80
C PHE A 24 20.71 -16.52 8.29
N HIS A 25 20.69 -15.54 9.17
CA HIS A 25 21.09 -14.16 8.86
C HIS A 25 22.60 -14.07 8.61
N ASP A 26 23.04 -13.06 7.86
CA ASP A 26 24.48 -12.89 7.56
C ASP A 26 25.31 -12.63 8.83
N ILE A 27 24.73 -11.98 9.84
CA ILE A 27 25.33 -11.82 11.17
C ILE A 27 25.61 -13.19 11.80
N GLU A 28 24.66 -14.13 11.75
CA GLU A 28 24.87 -15.49 12.28
C GLU A 28 25.89 -16.29 11.50
N LYS A 29 26.05 -16.01 10.19
CA LYS A 29 27.10 -16.61 9.37
C LYS A 29 28.48 -16.06 9.71
N MET A 30 28.57 -14.77 10.02
CA MET A 30 29.83 -14.10 10.40
C MET A 30 30.25 -14.42 11.83
N PHE A 31 29.29 -14.48 12.75
CA PHE A 31 29.51 -14.69 14.19
C PHE A 31 28.88 -16.01 14.62
N LYS A 32 29.65 -17.09 14.54
CA LYS A 32 29.17 -18.47 14.80
C LYS A 32 28.86 -18.77 16.28
N ASP A 33 29.31 -17.91 17.18
CA ASP A 33 29.20 -18.07 18.63
C ASP A 33 28.20 -17.11 19.26
N ILE A 34 27.16 -16.68 18.51
CA ILE A 34 26.08 -15.87 19.08
C ILE A 34 25.27 -16.79 20.00
N ASP A 35 25.33 -16.50 21.29
CA ASP A 35 24.52 -17.14 22.31
C ASP A 35 23.68 -16.08 23.04
N ILE A 36 22.38 -16.27 23.06
CA ILE A 36 21.44 -15.37 23.74
C ILE A 36 20.88 -16.14 24.95
N ASP A 37 21.03 -15.58 26.14
CA ASP A 37 20.56 -16.16 27.36
C ASP A 37 19.06 -16.44 27.32
N ASP A 38 18.65 -17.64 27.77
CA ASP A 38 17.24 -18.05 27.86
C ASP A 38 16.40 -17.04 28.67
N GLU A 39 16.99 -16.35 29.63
CA GLU A 39 16.33 -15.34 30.46
C GLU A 39 15.86 -14.14 29.63
N ALA A 40 16.61 -13.75 28.58
CA ALA A 40 16.22 -12.70 27.65
C ALA A 40 14.93 -13.07 26.89
N PHE A 41 14.82 -14.33 26.44
CA PHE A 41 13.61 -14.84 25.77
C PHE A 41 12.43 -14.93 26.75
N LEU A 42 12.65 -15.36 27.99
CA LEU A 42 11.60 -15.38 29.01
C LEU A 42 11.04 -13.97 29.28
N HIS A 43 11.91 -12.97 29.42
CA HIS A 43 11.48 -11.57 29.57
C HIS A 43 10.70 -11.05 28.38
N LEU A 44 11.11 -11.41 27.16
CA LEU A 44 10.42 -11.06 25.92
C LEU A 44 9.01 -11.67 25.86
N PHE A 45 8.88 -12.97 26.18
CA PHE A 45 7.59 -13.64 26.21
C PHE A 45 6.69 -13.12 27.31
N ASP A 46 7.22 -12.88 28.52
CA ASP A 46 6.49 -12.24 29.61
C ASP A 46 5.98 -10.84 29.26
N PHE A 47 6.73 -10.11 28.44
CA PHE A 47 6.28 -8.83 27.91
C PHE A 47 5.11 -9.02 26.94
N PHE A 48 5.25 -9.91 25.97
CA PHE A 48 4.19 -10.13 24.98
C PHE A 48 2.90 -10.70 25.60
N ASP A 49 2.98 -11.54 26.60
CA ASP A 49 1.82 -12.10 27.31
C ASP A 49 0.95 -11.05 28.02
N LYS A 50 1.52 -9.87 28.29
CA LYS A 50 0.80 -8.74 28.91
C LYS A 50 -0.01 -7.92 27.91
N TRP A 51 0.22 -8.12 26.62
CA TRP A 51 -0.35 -7.32 25.53
C TRP A 51 -1.18 -8.19 24.59
N ARG A 52 -2.15 -7.55 23.93
CA ARG A 52 -2.92 -8.18 22.85
C ARG A 52 -2.48 -7.63 21.52
N TRP A 53 -2.15 -8.50 20.60
CA TRP A 53 -1.82 -8.16 19.24
C TRP A 53 -3.08 -8.19 18.38
N HIS A 54 -3.35 -7.13 17.63
CA HIS A 54 -4.45 -7.05 16.66
C HIS A 54 -4.07 -6.19 15.45
N LEU A 55 -4.81 -6.36 14.37
CA LEU A 55 -4.57 -5.66 13.11
C LEU A 55 -5.28 -4.32 13.01
N ASP A 56 -6.27 -4.08 13.85
CA ASP A 56 -7.04 -2.84 13.86
C ASP A 56 -6.18 -1.69 14.38
N THR A 57 -6.03 -0.64 13.61
CA THR A 57 -5.26 0.57 13.96
C THR A 57 -6.03 1.52 14.89
N ARG A 58 -7.34 1.28 15.09
CA ARG A 58 -8.15 2.11 15.98
C ARG A 58 -7.71 1.98 17.43
N ILE A 59 -7.71 3.10 18.15
CA ILE A 59 -7.42 3.11 19.58
C ILE A 59 -8.55 2.35 20.30
N THR A 60 -8.19 1.21 20.89
CA THR A 60 -9.12 0.44 21.70
C THR A 60 -9.15 0.92 23.12
N ALA A 61 -10.30 0.79 23.79
CA ALA A 61 -10.48 1.25 25.16
C ALA A 61 -9.64 0.47 26.21
N SER A 62 -9.05 -0.66 25.85
CA SER A 62 -8.31 -1.52 26.80
C SER A 62 -6.93 -0.96 27.15
N GLY A 63 -6.31 -0.16 26.29
CA GLY A 63 -4.96 0.35 26.46
C GLY A 63 -3.86 -0.73 26.52
N LYS A 64 -4.22 -1.98 26.20
CA LYS A 64 -3.30 -3.14 26.19
C LYS A 64 -3.16 -3.77 24.80
N ASP A 65 -3.69 -3.12 23.81
CA ASP A 65 -3.66 -3.63 22.44
C ASP A 65 -2.48 -3.01 21.68
N ILE A 66 -1.74 -3.86 21.00
CA ILE A 66 -0.60 -3.48 20.16
C ILE A 66 -0.88 -3.95 18.73
N ASN A 67 -0.72 -3.05 17.77
CA ASN A 67 -0.72 -3.39 16.36
C ASN A 67 0.72 -3.36 15.80
N PRO A 68 0.98 -3.94 14.62
CA PRO A 68 2.30 -3.92 13.99
C PRO A 68 2.87 -2.51 13.72
N ASP A 69 2.03 -1.47 13.64
CA ASP A 69 2.46 -0.10 13.37
C ASP A 69 3.26 0.48 14.55
N VAL A 70 2.98 0.01 15.77
CA VAL A 70 3.74 0.38 16.98
C VAL A 70 5.21 -0.02 16.84
N LEU A 71 5.52 -1.14 16.18
CA LEU A 71 6.90 -1.56 15.95
C LEU A 71 7.64 -0.55 15.06
N GLY A 72 7.01 -0.08 13.98
CA GLY A 72 7.58 0.96 13.13
C GLY A 72 7.80 2.27 13.91
N TYR A 73 6.81 2.69 14.69
CA TYR A 73 6.94 3.89 15.51
C TYR A 73 8.08 3.78 16.52
N ILE A 74 8.18 2.66 17.26
CA ILE A 74 9.25 2.45 18.25
C ILE A 74 10.61 2.45 17.55
N PHE A 75 10.76 1.71 16.45
CA PHE A 75 12.00 1.67 15.69
C PHE A 75 12.43 3.06 15.25
N GLU A 76 11.58 3.81 14.59
CA GLU A 76 11.90 5.15 14.08
C GLU A 76 12.11 6.20 15.19
N GLN A 77 11.56 6.00 16.39
CA GLN A 77 11.80 6.90 17.53
C GLN A 77 13.12 6.63 18.24
N TYR A 78 13.58 5.37 18.28
CA TYR A 78 14.74 4.97 19.10
C TYR A 78 16.00 4.66 18.30
N ILE A 79 15.96 4.89 16.98
CA ILE A 79 17.13 4.72 16.11
C ILE A 79 18.21 5.76 16.46
N ASN A 80 19.46 5.32 16.57
CA ASN A 80 20.58 6.22 16.77
C ASN A 80 20.79 7.09 15.51
N ASP A 81 21.22 8.36 15.72
CA ASP A 81 21.50 9.30 14.63
C ASP A 81 20.32 9.55 13.67
N ARG A 82 19.10 9.40 14.15
CA ARG A 82 17.83 9.56 13.44
C ARG A 82 17.81 10.79 12.51
N ALA A 83 18.28 11.94 12.99
CA ALA A 83 18.27 13.16 12.20
C ALA A 83 19.25 13.11 11.00
N GLN A 84 20.39 12.42 11.15
CA GLN A 84 21.38 12.26 10.08
C GLN A 84 20.92 11.26 9.04
N MET A 85 20.19 10.22 9.46
CA MET A 85 19.66 9.18 8.58
C MET A 85 18.32 9.56 7.95
N GLY A 86 17.72 10.70 8.32
CA GLY A 86 16.41 11.11 7.79
C GLY A 86 15.24 10.22 8.23
N ALA A 87 15.42 9.45 9.31
CA ALA A 87 14.41 8.51 9.80
C ALA A 87 13.35 9.26 10.62
N TYR A 88 12.21 9.55 10.01
CA TYR A 88 11.07 10.20 10.65
C TYR A 88 9.81 9.36 10.47
N TYR A 89 9.11 9.12 11.58
CA TYR A 89 7.81 8.46 11.53
C TYR A 89 6.79 9.35 10.83
N THR A 90 6.21 8.82 9.75
CA THR A 90 5.11 9.48 9.06
C THR A 90 3.78 8.92 9.57
N LYS A 91 2.94 9.81 10.11
CA LYS A 91 1.64 9.43 10.67
C LYS A 91 0.71 8.84 9.62
N GLU A 92 -0.16 7.94 10.06
CA GLU A 92 -1.10 7.21 9.22
C GLU A 92 -2.01 8.13 8.39
N ASP A 93 -2.52 9.23 8.98
CA ASP A 93 -3.36 10.20 8.27
C ASP A 93 -2.67 10.78 7.03
N ILE A 94 -1.35 11.00 7.09
CA ILE A 94 -0.57 11.53 5.97
C ILE A 94 -0.34 10.45 4.91
N THR A 95 0.07 9.25 5.33
CA THR A 95 0.34 8.16 4.40
C THR A 95 -0.94 7.67 3.71
N GLU A 96 -2.06 7.62 4.44
CA GLU A 96 -3.36 7.30 3.87
C GLU A 96 -3.84 8.38 2.90
N TYR A 97 -3.71 9.67 3.27
CA TYR A 97 -4.10 10.78 2.39
C TYR A 97 -3.34 10.76 1.07
N ILE A 98 -2.02 10.63 1.11
CA ILE A 98 -1.19 10.53 -0.08
C ILE A 98 -1.51 9.26 -0.87
N GLY A 99 -1.55 8.11 -0.18
CA GLY A 99 -1.81 6.81 -0.79
C GLY A 99 -3.13 6.78 -1.57
N LYS A 100 -4.24 7.16 -0.95
CA LYS A 100 -5.55 7.13 -1.61
C LYS A 100 -5.63 8.08 -2.81
N ASN A 101 -5.03 9.27 -2.71
CA ASN A 101 -5.04 10.27 -3.77
C ASN A 101 -4.05 9.98 -4.92
N CYS A 102 -3.17 9.00 -4.77
CA CYS A 102 -2.30 8.51 -5.84
C CYS A 102 -2.80 7.18 -6.42
N ILE A 103 -3.08 6.20 -5.56
CA ILE A 103 -3.40 4.83 -5.98
C ILE A 103 -4.76 4.77 -6.67
N LEU A 104 -5.80 5.37 -6.06
CA LEU A 104 -7.16 5.26 -6.60
C LEU A 104 -7.30 5.96 -7.96
N PRO A 105 -6.83 7.21 -8.16
CA PRO A 105 -6.85 7.81 -9.49
C PRO A 105 -6.08 7.01 -10.53
N PHE A 106 -4.93 6.43 -10.18
CA PHE A 106 -4.16 5.58 -11.08
C PHE A 106 -4.96 4.32 -11.49
N LEU A 107 -5.66 3.69 -10.55
CA LEU A 107 -6.53 2.54 -10.85
C LEU A 107 -7.66 2.94 -11.81
N PHE A 108 -8.33 4.07 -11.57
CA PHE A 108 -9.36 4.57 -12.47
C PHE A 108 -8.82 4.88 -13.87
N ASP A 109 -7.64 5.49 -13.97
CA ASP A 109 -6.99 5.76 -15.26
C ASP A 109 -6.59 4.46 -15.98
N SER A 110 -6.17 3.44 -15.26
CA SER A 110 -5.85 2.13 -15.80
C SER A 110 -7.12 1.44 -16.33
N VAL A 111 -8.19 1.44 -15.54
CA VAL A 111 -9.50 0.90 -15.94
C VAL A 111 -10.05 1.65 -17.16
N LYS A 112 -9.93 2.99 -17.19
CA LYS A 112 -10.37 3.81 -18.33
C LYS A 112 -9.68 3.44 -19.65
N LYS A 113 -8.42 3.00 -19.59
CA LYS A 113 -7.68 2.57 -20.80
C LYS A 113 -8.14 1.21 -21.33
N THR A 114 -8.70 0.35 -20.48
CA THR A 114 -9.10 -1.02 -20.82
C THR A 114 -10.61 -1.17 -21.10
N THR A 115 -11.45 -0.31 -20.52
CA THR A 115 -12.90 -0.32 -20.75
C THR A 115 -13.30 0.46 -21.98
N SER A 116 -14.54 0.26 -22.44
CA SER A 116 -15.17 1.20 -23.34
C SER A 116 -15.30 2.56 -22.62
N GLU A 117 -14.88 3.66 -23.22
CA GLU A 117 -14.96 5.02 -22.64
C GLU A 117 -16.37 5.43 -22.15
N LYS A 118 -17.39 4.59 -22.38
CA LYS A 118 -18.80 4.89 -22.13
C LYS A 118 -19.07 5.28 -20.67
N ASP A 119 -18.52 4.52 -19.71
CA ASP A 119 -18.78 4.73 -18.29
C ASP A 119 -18.03 5.93 -17.72
N PHE A 120 -16.92 6.31 -18.36
CA PHE A 120 -16.10 7.47 -18.01
C PHE A 120 -16.50 8.77 -18.72
N LYS A 121 -17.47 8.74 -19.65
CA LYS A 121 -18.00 9.98 -20.26
C LYS A 121 -18.77 10.78 -19.23
N LYS A 122 -18.86 12.09 -19.41
CA LYS A 122 -19.55 13.04 -18.50
C LYS A 122 -20.95 12.60 -18.07
N LYS A 123 -21.65 11.83 -18.91
CA LYS A 123 -22.97 11.22 -18.59
C LYS A 123 -22.89 9.71 -18.41
N GLY A 124 -21.71 9.16 -18.16
CA GLY A 124 -21.51 7.75 -17.90
C GLY A 124 -21.96 7.35 -16.49
N TYR A 125 -22.05 6.05 -16.28
CA TYR A 125 -22.54 5.46 -15.02
C TYR A 125 -21.78 6.00 -13.79
N ILE A 126 -20.46 6.10 -13.86
CA ILE A 126 -19.59 6.54 -12.75
C ILE A 126 -20.03 7.93 -12.26
N TRP A 127 -20.16 8.89 -13.18
CA TRP A 127 -20.49 10.28 -12.84
C TRP A 127 -21.96 10.49 -12.49
N GLN A 128 -22.87 9.69 -13.08
CA GLN A 128 -24.27 9.66 -12.67
C GLN A 128 -24.43 9.17 -11.22
N THR A 129 -23.66 8.16 -10.82
CA THR A 129 -23.65 7.66 -9.44
C THR A 129 -23.17 8.75 -8.48
N LEU A 130 -22.13 9.49 -8.82
CA LEU A 130 -21.70 10.64 -8.02
C LEU A 130 -22.76 11.74 -7.98
N GLN A 131 -23.33 12.12 -9.13
CA GLN A 131 -24.34 13.19 -9.22
C GLN A 131 -25.57 12.91 -8.36
N GLN A 132 -25.94 11.65 -8.19
CA GLN A 132 -27.09 11.21 -7.40
C GLN A 132 -26.76 10.94 -5.92
N SER A 133 -25.49 11.06 -5.53
CA SER A 133 -25.03 10.68 -4.19
C SER A 133 -25.40 11.67 -3.08
N GLY A 134 -25.81 12.89 -3.43
CA GLY A 134 -26.00 13.96 -2.44
C GLY A 134 -24.69 14.33 -1.74
N ASP A 135 -24.68 14.30 -0.41
CA ASP A 135 -23.53 14.63 0.43
C ASP A 135 -22.67 13.42 0.84
N LYS A 136 -22.97 12.24 0.32
CA LYS A 136 -22.39 10.96 0.78
C LYS A 136 -20.86 10.96 0.76
N TYR A 137 -20.24 11.58 -0.23
CA TYR A 137 -18.78 11.59 -0.40
C TYR A 137 -18.12 12.90 0.05
N ILE A 138 -18.88 13.78 0.71
CA ILE A 138 -18.34 14.93 1.45
C ILE A 138 -17.97 14.43 2.85
N TYR A 139 -16.74 14.69 3.29
CA TYR A 139 -16.28 14.24 4.62
C TYR A 139 -17.13 14.80 5.75
N ASP A 140 -17.38 14.00 6.78
CA ASP A 140 -18.21 14.37 7.94
C ASP A 140 -17.71 15.64 8.62
N ALA A 141 -16.40 15.87 8.66
CA ALA A 141 -15.84 17.10 9.18
C ALA A 141 -16.33 18.36 8.42
N VAL A 142 -16.55 18.26 7.10
CA VAL A 142 -17.09 19.38 6.30
C VAL A 142 -18.56 19.58 6.56
N LYS A 143 -19.31 18.49 6.75
CA LYS A 143 -20.76 18.51 7.00
C LYS A 143 -21.15 18.80 8.44
N HIS A 144 -20.22 18.77 9.38
CA HIS A 144 -20.52 18.88 10.81
C HIS A 144 -21.31 20.16 11.12
N GLY A 145 -22.50 20.01 11.70
CA GLY A 145 -23.40 21.13 12.04
C GLY A 145 -24.05 21.82 10.83
N TYR A 146 -23.75 21.37 9.60
CA TYR A 146 -24.34 21.91 8.38
C TYR A 146 -25.82 21.42 8.20
N THR A 147 -26.65 22.30 7.73
CA THR A 147 -28.01 22.01 7.21
C THR A 147 -28.26 22.87 5.99
N ALA A 148 -29.13 22.46 5.09
CA ALA A 148 -29.43 23.25 3.88
C ALA A 148 -29.88 24.70 4.19
N ASP A 149 -30.51 24.90 5.34
CA ASP A 149 -30.99 26.21 5.80
C ASP A 149 -30.09 26.81 6.90
N TRP A 150 -28.78 26.42 6.93
CA TRP A 150 -27.86 26.82 8.00
C TRP A 150 -27.88 28.33 8.30
N LEU A 151 -28.04 29.15 7.28
CA LEU A 151 -28.08 30.62 7.43
C LEU A 151 -29.21 31.10 8.34
N SER A 152 -30.32 30.35 8.44
CA SER A 152 -31.46 30.68 9.32
C SER A 152 -31.27 30.18 10.75
N PHE A 153 -30.32 29.28 11.00
CA PHE A 153 -30.08 28.72 12.34
C PHE A 153 -28.91 29.37 13.09
N ILE A 154 -28.02 30.06 12.40
CA ILE A 154 -26.93 30.79 13.03
C ILE A 154 -27.40 32.12 13.60
N PRO A 155 -26.72 32.71 14.61
CA PRO A 155 -27.06 34.00 15.17
C PRO A 155 -27.14 35.10 14.10
N SER A 156 -28.15 35.99 14.18
CA SER A 156 -28.35 37.06 13.20
C SER A 156 -27.16 37.98 13.04
N GLU A 157 -26.43 38.25 14.12
CA GLU A 157 -25.21 39.05 14.15
C GLU A 157 -24.04 38.41 13.36
N ILE A 158 -24.05 37.09 13.23
CA ILE A 158 -23.10 36.34 12.37
C ILE A 158 -23.59 36.30 10.91
N ALA A 159 -24.90 36.04 10.73
CA ALA A 159 -25.56 35.93 9.43
C ALA A 159 -25.43 37.21 8.58
N GLU A 160 -25.52 38.39 9.24
CA GLU A 160 -25.36 39.70 8.58
C GLU A 160 -23.99 39.85 7.88
N GLY A 161 -22.98 39.20 8.36
CA GLY A 161 -21.61 39.21 7.79
C GLY A 161 -21.40 38.32 6.57
N VAL A 162 -22.37 37.47 6.21
CA VAL A 162 -22.26 36.53 5.08
C VAL A 162 -22.40 37.24 3.74
N ASP A 163 -23.30 38.21 3.63
CA ASP A 163 -23.50 38.99 2.42
C ASP A 163 -22.37 40.01 2.24
N THR A 164 -21.47 39.72 1.29
CA THR A 164 -20.32 40.58 0.98
C THR A 164 -20.64 41.78 0.10
N THR A 165 -21.88 41.88 -0.43
CA THR A 165 -22.27 42.98 -1.34
C THR A 165 -22.67 44.25 -0.59
N ARG A 166 -23.04 44.12 0.69
CA ARG A 166 -23.46 45.26 1.53
C ARG A 166 -22.27 46.03 2.10
N PRO A 167 -22.40 47.35 2.32
CA PRO A 167 -21.33 48.16 2.93
C PRO A 167 -21.02 47.73 4.36
N GLN A 168 -19.94 48.26 4.92
CA GLN A 168 -19.50 48.03 6.32
C GLN A 168 -19.26 46.56 6.68
N LEU A 169 -18.69 45.78 5.78
CA LEU A 169 -18.43 44.34 5.95
C LEU A 169 -17.63 44.04 7.23
N LEU A 170 -16.62 44.83 7.57
CA LEU A 170 -15.79 44.63 8.75
C LEU A 170 -16.61 44.80 10.06
N GLU A 171 -17.48 45.76 10.09
CA GLU A 171 -18.36 46.00 11.26
C GLU A 171 -19.33 44.83 11.45
N ARG A 172 -19.95 44.36 10.35
CA ARG A 172 -20.89 43.23 10.34
C ARG A 172 -20.20 41.90 10.68
N ARG A 173 -18.86 41.83 10.55
CA ARG A 173 -18.04 40.66 10.91
C ARG A 173 -17.33 40.83 12.26
N SER A 174 -17.70 41.76 13.09
CA SER A 174 -17.04 42.02 14.38
C SER A 174 -16.99 40.79 15.29
N HIS A 175 -18.02 39.93 15.27
CA HIS A 175 -18.12 38.71 16.08
C HIS A 175 -17.60 37.44 15.39
N TRP A 176 -17.09 37.52 14.16
CA TRP A 176 -16.65 36.36 13.39
C TRP A 176 -15.40 35.69 13.92
N ASN A 177 -14.64 36.36 14.78
CA ASN A 177 -13.47 35.78 15.43
C ASN A 177 -13.77 35.14 16.79
N GLU A 178 -15.04 35.15 17.21
CA GLU A 178 -15.50 34.49 18.42
C GLU A 178 -15.63 32.97 18.18
N ARG A 179 -15.46 32.20 19.26
CA ARG A 179 -15.58 30.75 19.20
C ARG A 179 -17.01 30.36 18.83
N THR A 180 -17.14 29.48 17.83
CA THR A 180 -18.44 28.92 17.45
C THR A 180 -18.91 27.94 18.51
N PRO A 181 -20.17 28.06 18.97
CA PRO A 181 -20.78 27.13 19.93
C PRO A 181 -21.20 25.82 19.26
N GLU A 182 -21.38 24.77 20.06
CA GLU A 182 -22.08 23.57 19.61
C GLU A 182 -23.56 23.90 19.27
N PRO A 183 -24.16 23.23 18.28
CA PRO A 183 -23.65 22.06 17.53
C PRO A 183 -22.90 22.39 16.25
N PHE A 184 -22.56 23.65 15.99
CA PHE A 184 -22.02 24.09 14.70
C PHE A 184 -20.51 23.87 14.54
N ASN A 185 -19.77 23.87 15.64
CA ASN A 185 -18.31 23.95 15.62
C ASN A 185 -17.61 22.60 15.49
N LEU A 186 -16.48 22.60 14.81
CA LEU A 186 -15.39 21.64 15.06
C LEU A 186 -14.56 22.11 16.28
N PRO A 187 -13.78 21.24 16.94
CA PRO A 187 -12.93 21.63 18.05
C PRO A 187 -12.05 22.87 17.71
N THR A 188 -12.11 23.89 18.54
CA THR A 188 -11.39 25.18 18.38
C THR A 188 -11.79 26.11 17.24
N GLU A 189 -12.85 25.78 16.49
CA GLU A 189 -13.29 26.57 15.34
C GLU A 189 -13.94 27.89 15.77
N ILE A 190 -13.72 28.94 15.00
CA ILE A 190 -14.36 30.26 15.14
C ILE A 190 -15.40 30.46 14.04
N TRP A 191 -16.32 31.41 14.22
CA TRP A 191 -17.42 31.64 13.29
C TRP A 191 -16.98 31.83 11.83
N ARG A 192 -15.89 32.53 11.59
CA ARG A 192 -15.36 32.69 10.24
C ARG A 192 -15.07 31.36 9.57
N GLU A 193 -14.42 30.45 10.28
CA GLU A 193 -14.06 29.13 9.76
C GLU A 193 -15.29 28.24 9.57
N THR A 194 -16.23 28.30 10.51
CA THR A 194 -17.50 27.57 10.41
C THR A 194 -18.33 28.04 9.19
N ILE A 195 -18.43 29.35 8.97
CA ILE A 195 -19.16 29.91 7.82
C ILE A 195 -18.47 29.50 6.49
N GLU A 196 -17.15 29.62 6.41
CA GLU A 196 -16.40 29.18 5.23
C GLU A 196 -16.60 27.68 4.97
N ARG A 197 -16.65 26.86 6.00
CA ARG A 197 -16.92 25.42 5.90
C ARG A 197 -18.33 25.13 5.40
N PHE A 198 -19.34 25.84 5.91
CA PHE A 198 -20.72 25.70 5.44
C PHE A 198 -20.88 26.14 3.98
N GLN A 199 -20.30 27.28 3.61
CA GLN A 199 -20.29 27.74 2.21
C GLN A 199 -19.59 26.75 1.29
N ARG A 200 -18.49 26.13 1.75
CA ARG A 200 -17.82 25.07 1.01
C ARG A 200 -18.71 23.84 0.84
N CYS A 201 -19.49 23.47 1.87
CA CYS A 201 -20.44 22.36 1.80
C CYS A 201 -21.52 22.64 0.74
N ASP A 202 -22.12 23.87 0.74
CA ASP A 202 -23.07 24.32 -0.29
C ASP A 202 -22.49 24.22 -1.70
N ASP A 203 -21.28 24.76 -1.91
CA ASP A 203 -20.60 24.75 -3.20
C ASP A 203 -20.33 23.32 -3.70
N LEU A 204 -19.89 22.43 -2.81
CA LEU A 204 -19.67 21.02 -3.17
C LEU A 204 -20.96 20.31 -3.55
N LEU A 205 -22.04 20.49 -2.76
CA LEU A 205 -23.35 19.91 -3.06
C LEU A 205 -23.90 20.41 -4.40
N GLN A 206 -23.75 21.71 -4.67
CA GLN A 206 -24.17 22.29 -5.93
C GLN A 206 -23.38 21.71 -7.11
N LYS A 207 -22.06 21.61 -7.01
CA LYS A 207 -21.19 21.04 -8.06
C LYS A 207 -21.50 19.57 -8.31
N ILE A 208 -21.68 18.77 -7.25
CA ILE A 208 -22.05 17.36 -7.37
C ILE A 208 -23.40 17.24 -8.10
N THR A 209 -24.43 17.95 -7.63
CA THR A 209 -25.78 17.88 -8.18
C THR A 209 -25.84 18.38 -9.64
N ALA A 210 -25.10 19.43 -9.96
CA ALA A 210 -25.00 19.96 -11.33
C ALA A 210 -24.20 19.06 -12.28
N GLY A 211 -23.48 18.04 -11.77
CA GLY A 211 -22.60 17.18 -12.56
C GLY A 211 -21.39 17.92 -13.10
N GLU A 212 -20.91 18.91 -12.37
CA GLU A 212 -19.67 19.63 -12.70
C GLU A 212 -18.44 18.79 -12.35
N ILE A 213 -18.53 17.93 -11.35
CA ILE A 213 -17.49 16.96 -10.98
C ILE A 213 -17.64 15.74 -11.88
N HIS A 214 -16.71 15.56 -12.82
CA HIS A 214 -16.78 14.52 -13.85
C HIS A 214 -15.41 14.00 -14.32
N GLU A 215 -14.37 14.29 -13.52
CA GLU A 215 -13.03 13.74 -13.67
C GLU A 215 -12.56 13.18 -12.34
N ILE A 216 -11.74 12.13 -12.38
CA ILE A 216 -11.28 11.50 -11.13
C ILE A 216 -10.40 12.44 -10.29
N ASN A 217 -9.65 13.32 -10.95
CA ASN A 217 -8.84 14.32 -10.25
C ASN A 217 -9.67 15.41 -9.56
N ASP A 218 -10.97 15.55 -9.89
CA ASP A 218 -11.87 16.44 -9.19
C ASP A 218 -12.06 16.01 -7.73
N PHE A 219 -12.00 14.70 -7.45
CA PHE A 219 -12.05 14.20 -6.07
C PHE A 219 -10.89 14.74 -5.22
N ILE A 220 -9.71 14.85 -5.81
CA ILE A 220 -8.54 15.44 -5.13
C ILE A 220 -8.71 16.94 -4.99
N THR A 221 -9.11 17.63 -6.08
CA THR A 221 -9.29 19.08 -6.13
C THR A 221 -10.29 19.58 -5.11
N TYR A 222 -11.41 18.87 -4.97
CA TYR A 222 -12.50 19.22 -4.06
C TYR A 222 -12.42 18.48 -2.72
N ASN A 223 -11.42 17.63 -2.54
CA ASN A 223 -11.22 16.79 -1.36
C ASN A 223 -12.48 16.00 -0.99
N LEU A 224 -12.96 15.20 -1.94
CA LEU A 224 -14.07 14.26 -1.74
C LEU A 224 -13.51 12.88 -1.34
N ASP A 225 -14.35 12.07 -0.72
CA ASP A 225 -13.98 10.72 -0.30
C ASP A 225 -13.96 9.74 -1.48
N ILE A 226 -12.85 9.76 -2.21
CA ILE A 226 -12.59 8.86 -3.34
C ILE A 226 -12.56 7.39 -2.91
N ARG A 227 -12.14 7.08 -1.68
CA ARG A 227 -12.07 5.70 -1.17
C ARG A 227 -13.47 5.12 -1.03
N GLN A 228 -14.35 5.83 -0.31
CA GLN A 228 -15.74 5.41 -0.15
C GLN A 228 -16.47 5.36 -1.49
N PHE A 229 -16.22 6.33 -2.37
CA PHE A 229 -16.80 6.32 -3.71
C PHE A 229 -16.40 5.10 -4.52
N THR A 230 -15.10 4.75 -4.54
CA THR A 230 -14.59 3.58 -5.27
C THR A 230 -15.21 2.29 -4.73
N TYR A 231 -15.27 2.13 -3.42
CA TYR A 231 -15.88 0.97 -2.78
C TYR A 231 -17.37 0.84 -3.15
N ASP A 232 -18.13 1.91 -3.02
CA ASP A 232 -19.57 1.91 -3.33
C ASP A 232 -19.85 1.67 -4.82
N LEU A 233 -19.00 2.22 -5.70
CA LEU A 233 -19.10 2.00 -7.14
C LEU A 233 -18.98 0.52 -7.47
N LEU A 234 -17.98 -0.17 -6.91
CA LEU A 234 -17.77 -1.60 -7.09
C LEU A 234 -18.88 -2.43 -6.45
N LEU A 235 -19.34 -2.03 -5.25
CA LEU A 235 -20.40 -2.72 -4.53
C LEU A 235 -21.74 -2.71 -5.29
N HIS A 236 -22.07 -1.61 -5.94
CA HIS A 236 -23.40 -1.42 -6.53
C HIS A 236 -23.46 -1.55 -8.05
N THR A 237 -22.32 -1.68 -8.73
CA THR A 237 -22.32 -1.83 -10.18
C THR A 237 -23.01 -3.15 -10.61
N GLU A 238 -23.83 -3.07 -11.67
CA GLU A 238 -24.38 -4.24 -12.35
C GLU A 238 -23.54 -4.64 -13.58
N ASP A 239 -22.47 -3.92 -13.85
CA ASP A 239 -21.54 -4.24 -14.93
C ASP A 239 -20.39 -5.12 -14.43
N HIS A 240 -20.42 -6.41 -14.79
CA HIS A 240 -19.37 -7.36 -14.45
C HIS A 240 -18.02 -7.01 -15.08
N LEU A 241 -18.00 -6.36 -16.25
CA LEU A 241 -16.75 -5.93 -16.89
C LEU A 241 -16.05 -4.84 -16.10
N LEU A 242 -16.78 -3.94 -15.46
CA LEU A 242 -16.18 -2.93 -14.60
C LEU A 242 -15.46 -3.57 -13.40
N VAL A 243 -16.07 -4.58 -12.78
CA VAL A 243 -15.46 -5.33 -11.68
C VAL A 243 -14.21 -6.08 -12.16
N GLU A 244 -14.29 -6.74 -13.31
CA GLU A 244 -13.18 -7.46 -13.94
C GLU A 244 -11.98 -6.54 -14.19
N HIS A 245 -12.23 -5.38 -14.81
CA HIS A 245 -11.18 -4.42 -15.12
C HIS A 245 -10.54 -3.81 -13.88
N PHE A 246 -11.33 -3.52 -12.82
CA PHE A 246 -10.77 -3.07 -11.54
C PHE A 246 -9.93 -4.15 -10.88
N TYR A 247 -10.40 -5.39 -10.85
CA TYR A 247 -9.65 -6.52 -10.30
C TYR A 247 -8.32 -6.72 -11.02
N HIS A 248 -8.32 -6.72 -12.36
CA HIS A 248 -7.09 -6.84 -13.15
C HIS A 248 -6.18 -5.60 -12.99
N ALA A 249 -6.74 -4.39 -12.92
CA ALA A 249 -5.93 -3.19 -12.66
C ALA A 249 -5.22 -3.28 -11.31
N MET A 250 -5.90 -3.77 -10.27
CA MET A 250 -5.28 -4.01 -8.96
C MET A 250 -4.20 -5.10 -9.01
N GLN A 251 -4.39 -6.16 -9.78
CA GLN A 251 -3.35 -7.19 -9.93
C GLN A 251 -2.07 -6.69 -10.60
N HIS A 252 -2.16 -5.63 -11.43
CA HIS A 252 -1.04 -5.12 -12.23
C HIS A 252 -0.45 -3.81 -11.72
N VAL A 253 -1.10 -3.12 -10.77
CA VAL A 253 -0.52 -1.91 -10.19
C VAL A 253 0.71 -2.25 -9.36
N SER A 254 1.81 -1.55 -9.59
CA SER A 254 2.99 -1.58 -8.75
C SER A 254 3.15 -0.25 -8.02
N ILE A 255 3.38 -0.31 -6.72
CA ILE A 255 3.50 0.83 -5.81
C ILE A 255 4.90 0.76 -5.22
N LEU A 256 5.75 1.71 -5.59
CA LEU A 256 7.12 1.82 -5.12
C LEU A 256 7.25 2.96 -4.11
N ASP A 257 7.73 2.62 -2.92
CA ASP A 257 8.24 3.61 -1.97
C ASP A 257 9.77 3.59 -2.00
N PRO A 258 10.43 4.62 -2.59
CA PRO A 258 11.88 4.64 -2.77
C PRO A 258 12.67 4.96 -1.50
N THR A 259 12.00 5.25 -0.39
CA THR A 259 12.57 5.56 0.94
C THR A 259 11.64 5.02 2.03
N CYS A 260 11.39 3.71 1.97
CA CYS A 260 10.24 3.13 2.66
C CYS A 260 10.34 3.12 4.20
N GLY A 261 11.51 3.34 4.77
CA GLY A 261 11.71 3.26 6.21
C GLY A 261 11.16 1.94 6.78
N SER A 262 10.41 2.02 7.85
CA SER A 262 9.69 0.88 8.43
C SER A 262 8.40 0.47 7.66
N GLY A 263 8.15 1.02 6.47
CA GLY A 263 7.07 0.62 5.56
C GLY A 263 5.75 1.35 5.76
N ALA A 264 5.72 2.56 6.31
CA ALA A 264 4.46 3.27 6.61
C ALA A 264 3.57 3.49 5.39
N PHE A 265 4.12 3.91 4.24
CA PHE A 265 3.38 4.06 2.99
C PHE A 265 2.96 2.73 2.37
N LEU A 266 3.77 1.67 2.52
CA LEU A 266 3.42 0.32 2.06
C LEU A 266 2.20 -0.22 2.83
N PHE A 267 2.13 0.05 4.13
CA PHE A 267 0.95 -0.28 4.95
C PHE A 267 -0.28 0.51 4.53
N ALA A 268 -0.16 1.81 4.30
CA ALA A 268 -1.27 2.62 3.81
C ALA A 268 -1.78 2.10 2.45
N ALA A 269 -0.88 1.76 1.54
CA ALA A 269 -1.24 1.16 0.25
C ALA A 269 -2.00 -0.17 0.43
N MET A 270 -1.53 -1.03 1.33
CA MET A 270 -2.19 -2.29 1.66
C MET A 270 -3.61 -2.07 2.22
N ASN A 271 -3.77 -1.13 3.15
CA ASN A 271 -5.07 -0.79 3.75
C ASN A 271 -6.05 -0.15 2.72
N ILE A 272 -5.54 0.44 1.64
CA ILE A 272 -6.35 0.96 0.54
C ILE A 272 -6.79 -0.16 -0.41
N LEU A 273 -5.88 -1.07 -0.76
CA LEU A 273 -6.15 -2.13 -1.74
C LEU A 273 -6.97 -3.29 -1.17
N GLU A 274 -6.75 -3.66 0.09
CA GLU A 274 -7.40 -4.82 0.72
C GLU A 274 -8.94 -4.80 0.59
N PRO A 275 -9.68 -3.74 1.01
CA PRO A 275 -11.13 -3.73 0.89
C PRO A 275 -11.60 -3.72 -0.58
N LEU A 276 -10.77 -3.23 -1.51
CA LEU A 276 -11.10 -3.27 -2.93
C LEU A 276 -10.94 -4.67 -3.54
N TYR A 277 -9.92 -5.41 -3.13
CA TYR A 277 -9.80 -6.83 -3.50
C TYR A 277 -10.99 -7.63 -2.95
N GLU A 278 -11.33 -7.42 -1.67
CA GLU A 278 -12.43 -8.11 -1.01
C GLU A 278 -13.76 -7.87 -1.72
N ILE A 279 -14.10 -6.61 -2.02
CA ILE A 279 -15.35 -6.30 -2.71
C ILE A 279 -15.37 -6.83 -4.15
N CYS A 280 -14.25 -6.78 -4.88
CA CYS A 280 -14.18 -7.36 -6.21
C CYS A 280 -14.40 -8.87 -6.19
N ILE A 281 -13.77 -9.59 -5.25
CA ILE A 281 -13.95 -11.05 -5.11
C ILE A 281 -15.41 -11.38 -4.79
N THR A 282 -16.00 -10.68 -3.82
CA THR A 282 -17.41 -10.85 -3.45
C THR A 282 -18.34 -10.62 -4.65
N ARG A 283 -18.12 -9.56 -5.41
CA ARG A 283 -18.92 -9.27 -6.62
C ARG A 283 -18.72 -10.28 -7.73
N MET A 284 -17.49 -10.77 -7.93
CA MET A 284 -17.20 -11.84 -8.89
C MET A 284 -17.97 -13.13 -8.53
N GLU A 285 -18.00 -13.50 -7.25
CA GLU A 285 -18.80 -14.65 -6.77
C GLU A 285 -20.31 -14.46 -7.03
N GLU A 286 -20.86 -13.28 -6.75
CA GLU A 286 -22.26 -12.96 -7.01
C GLU A 286 -22.61 -13.01 -8.51
N PHE A 287 -21.74 -12.50 -9.38
CA PHE A 287 -21.94 -12.58 -10.83
C PHE A 287 -21.81 -14.01 -11.34
N HIS A 288 -20.87 -14.77 -10.81
CA HIS A 288 -20.71 -16.20 -11.13
C HIS A 288 -21.93 -17.03 -10.74
N GLN A 289 -22.53 -16.77 -9.57
CA GLN A 289 -23.78 -17.42 -9.15
C GLN A 289 -24.94 -17.12 -10.11
N LYS A 290 -25.00 -15.92 -10.69
CA LYS A 290 -26.00 -15.54 -11.69
C LYS A 290 -25.70 -16.13 -13.08
N ASN A 291 -24.41 -16.28 -13.42
CA ASN A 291 -23.94 -16.83 -14.68
C ASN A 291 -22.58 -17.54 -14.48
N GLU A 292 -22.62 -18.87 -14.42
CA GLU A 292 -21.47 -19.75 -14.18
C GLU A 292 -20.31 -19.63 -15.19
N LYS A 293 -20.48 -18.87 -16.28
CA LYS A 293 -19.43 -18.63 -17.28
C LYS A 293 -18.54 -17.43 -16.94
N LEU A 294 -18.96 -16.57 -16.00
CA LEU A 294 -18.21 -15.38 -15.60
C LEU A 294 -17.20 -15.74 -14.51
N PHE A 295 -16.03 -15.15 -14.56
CA PHE A 295 -14.98 -15.22 -13.52
C PHE A 295 -14.50 -16.64 -13.15
N VAL A 296 -14.59 -17.57 -14.09
CA VAL A 296 -14.24 -18.98 -13.81
C VAL A 296 -12.77 -19.13 -13.44
N ALA A 297 -11.88 -18.47 -14.19
CA ALA A 297 -10.43 -18.58 -13.96
C ALA A 297 -10.02 -17.92 -12.64
N GLU A 298 -10.52 -16.71 -12.37
CA GLU A 298 -10.23 -15.93 -11.17
C GLU A 298 -10.71 -16.65 -9.90
N LEU A 299 -11.96 -17.13 -9.92
CA LEU A 299 -12.53 -17.83 -8.78
C LEU A 299 -11.95 -19.24 -8.58
N GLU A 300 -11.55 -19.94 -9.67
CA GLU A 300 -10.83 -21.21 -9.55
C GLU A 300 -9.47 -21.04 -8.89
N GLU A 301 -8.71 -20.00 -9.24
CA GLU A 301 -7.43 -19.68 -8.60
C GLU A 301 -7.63 -19.47 -7.09
N ILE A 302 -8.63 -18.66 -6.71
CA ILE A 302 -8.93 -18.37 -5.32
C ILE A 302 -9.44 -19.60 -4.58
N SER A 303 -10.42 -20.32 -5.15
CA SER A 303 -11.11 -21.41 -4.48
C SER A 303 -10.30 -22.69 -4.33
N LYS A 304 -9.44 -23.01 -5.29
CA LYS A 304 -8.59 -24.20 -5.22
C LYS A 304 -7.56 -24.13 -4.12
N LYS A 305 -7.05 -22.92 -3.84
CA LYS A 305 -5.89 -22.70 -2.96
C LYS A 305 -6.25 -22.12 -1.61
N TYR A 306 -7.25 -21.22 -1.55
CA TYR A 306 -7.48 -20.38 -0.38
C TYR A 306 -8.92 -20.42 0.15
N ARG A 307 -9.67 -21.49 -0.15
CA ARG A 307 -11.10 -21.63 0.17
C ARG A 307 -11.51 -21.26 1.60
N SER A 308 -10.62 -21.46 2.55
CA SER A 308 -10.84 -21.15 3.96
C SER A 308 -10.13 -19.88 4.43
N ASN A 309 -9.42 -19.17 3.54
CA ASN A 309 -8.54 -18.09 3.96
C ASN A 309 -8.38 -16.99 2.89
N ILE A 310 -9.50 -16.41 2.45
CA ILE A 310 -9.53 -15.36 1.42
C ILE A 310 -8.70 -14.15 1.84
N GLN A 311 -8.72 -13.76 3.11
CA GLN A 311 -7.93 -12.65 3.61
C GLN A 311 -6.43 -12.88 3.46
N TYR A 312 -5.95 -14.10 3.72
CA TYR A 312 -4.56 -14.46 3.48
C TYR A 312 -4.18 -14.35 2.00
N PHE A 313 -5.06 -14.82 1.10
CA PHE A 313 -4.87 -14.66 -0.34
C PHE A 313 -4.76 -13.19 -0.75
N ILE A 314 -5.65 -12.33 -0.22
CA ILE A 314 -5.65 -10.89 -0.52
C ILE A 314 -4.34 -10.25 -0.09
N TYR A 315 -3.91 -10.44 1.18
CA TYR A 315 -2.65 -9.87 1.67
C TYR A 315 -1.44 -10.41 0.91
N LYS A 316 -1.39 -11.72 0.63
CA LYS A 316 -0.32 -12.34 -0.16
C LYS A 316 -0.26 -11.74 -1.57
N SER A 317 -1.40 -11.55 -2.21
CA SER A 317 -1.48 -10.95 -3.55
C SER A 317 -1.00 -9.49 -3.53
N ILE A 318 -1.45 -8.69 -2.58
CA ILE A 318 -1.03 -7.29 -2.44
C ILE A 318 0.49 -7.20 -2.21
N ILE A 319 1.03 -7.96 -1.27
CA ILE A 319 2.45 -7.90 -0.93
C ILE A 319 3.32 -8.33 -2.10
N LEU A 320 2.97 -9.41 -2.80
CA LEU A 320 3.79 -9.95 -3.89
C LEU A 320 3.63 -9.21 -5.21
N ARG A 321 2.44 -8.68 -5.49
CA ARG A 321 2.13 -8.06 -6.79
C ARG A 321 2.28 -6.54 -6.76
N ASN A 322 1.92 -5.90 -5.64
CA ASN A 322 1.71 -4.47 -5.62
C ASN A 322 2.78 -3.69 -4.85
N LEU A 323 3.37 -4.25 -3.78
CA LEU A 323 4.22 -3.47 -2.88
C LEU A 323 5.70 -3.66 -3.17
N TYR A 324 6.39 -2.55 -3.37
CA TYR A 324 7.84 -2.46 -3.56
C TYR A 324 8.39 -1.35 -2.69
N GLY A 325 9.49 -1.63 -1.99
CA GLY A 325 10.14 -0.66 -1.10
C GLY A 325 11.65 -0.73 -1.22
N VAL A 326 12.29 0.41 -1.12
CA VAL A 326 13.73 0.52 -0.99
C VAL A 326 14.06 1.44 0.16
N ASP A 327 15.03 1.09 0.97
CA ASP A 327 15.60 1.98 1.99
C ASP A 327 17.09 1.78 2.10
N ILE A 328 17.81 2.83 2.49
CA ILE A 328 19.25 2.76 2.68
C ILE A 328 19.64 2.02 3.95
N MET A 329 18.71 1.93 4.92
CA MET A 329 18.93 1.26 6.20
C MET A 329 18.44 -0.18 6.14
N GLU A 330 19.34 -1.12 6.34
CA GLU A 330 19.02 -2.55 6.37
C GLU A 330 18.01 -2.88 7.48
N GLU A 331 18.17 -2.30 8.66
CA GLU A 331 17.27 -2.51 9.81
C GLU A 331 15.85 -2.01 9.52
N ALA A 332 15.71 -0.90 8.81
CA ALA A 332 14.39 -0.39 8.39
C ALA A 332 13.70 -1.38 7.45
N VAL A 333 14.43 -1.90 6.48
CA VAL A 333 13.95 -2.92 5.52
C VAL A 333 13.48 -4.18 6.26
N GLU A 334 14.26 -4.68 7.22
CA GLU A 334 13.89 -5.87 7.99
C GLU A 334 12.64 -5.62 8.87
N ILE A 335 12.50 -4.44 9.46
CA ILE A 335 11.28 -4.05 10.19
C ILE A 335 10.08 -3.95 9.25
N ALA A 336 10.24 -3.37 8.07
CA ALA A 336 9.16 -3.30 7.08
C ALA A 336 8.69 -4.70 6.66
N LYS A 337 9.62 -5.62 6.38
CA LYS A 337 9.31 -7.03 6.07
C LYS A 337 8.59 -7.72 7.23
N LEU A 338 9.11 -7.57 8.45
CA LEU A 338 8.51 -8.16 9.65
C LEU A 338 7.07 -7.70 9.84
N ARG A 339 6.79 -6.41 9.71
CA ARG A 339 5.46 -5.83 9.83
C ARG A 339 4.50 -6.38 8.77
N LEU A 340 4.91 -6.49 7.51
CA LEU A 340 4.11 -7.08 6.43
C LEU A 340 3.80 -8.56 6.72
N PHE A 341 4.76 -9.33 7.21
CA PHE A 341 4.54 -10.71 7.63
C PHE A 341 3.56 -10.82 8.80
N LEU A 342 3.67 -9.96 9.80
CA LEU A 342 2.75 -9.95 10.94
C LEU A 342 1.30 -9.69 10.50
N LYS A 343 1.08 -8.80 9.54
CA LYS A 343 -0.24 -8.58 8.94
C LYS A 343 -0.79 -9.85 8.28
N MET A 344 0.03 -10.57 7.53
CA MET A 344 -0.40 -11.84 6.91
C MET A 344 -0.70 -12.93 7.94
N VAL A 345 0.20 -13.11 8.92
CA VAL A 345 0.06 -14.16 9.94
C VAL A 345 -1.18 -13.94 10.80
N ALA A 346 -1.54 -12.71 11.07
CA ALA A 346 -2.68 -12.38 11.93
C ALA A 346 -4.04 -12.72 11.31
N VAL A 347 -4.14 -12.87 9.99
CA VAL A 347 -5.38 -13.29 9.30
C VAL A 347 -5.41 -14.78 8.97
N VAL A 348 -4.39 -15.53 9.39
CA VAL A 348 -4.28 -16.95 9.08
C VAL A 348 -5.25 -17.76 9.94
N GLU A 349 -6.13 -18.50 9.29
CA GLU A 349 -7.00 -19.47 9.92
C GLU A 349 -6.43 -20.88 9.81
N VAL A 350 -6.25 -21.53 10.96
CA VAL A 350 -5.70 -22.89 11.02
C VAL A 350 -6.80 -23.95 10.90
N ASN A 351 -6.58 -24.95 10.03
CA ASN A 351 -7.43 -26.13 9.94
C ASN A 351 -6.68 -27.38 10.39
N PRO A 352 -6.96 -27.90 11.62
CA PRO A 352 -6.23 -29.05 12.17
C PRO A 352 -6.35 -30.34 11.37
N ARG A 353 -7.30 -30.41 10.41
CA ARG A 353 -7.57 -31.60 9.59
C ARG A 353 -6.69 -31.69 8.36
N LEU A 354 -6.07 -30.57 7.97
CA LEU A 354 -5.23 -30.49 6.78
C LEU A 354 -3.75 -30.64 7.12
N ASP A 355 -2.95 -31.02 6.10
CA ASP A 355 -1.49 -31.00 6.20
C ASP A 355 -1.01 -29.57 6.43
N ASN A 356 0.06 -29.42 7.18
CA ASN A 356 0.59 -28.14 7.63
C ASN A 356 -0.48 -27.21 8.26
N LEU A 357 -1.54 -27.78 8.86
CA LEU A 357 -2.71 -27.05 9.37
C LEU A 357 -3.47 -26.22 8.31
N GLY A 358 -3.33 -26.58 7.05
CA GLY A 358 -3.90 -25.84 5.90
C GLY A 358 -3.20 -24.52 5.60
N LEU A 359 -2.00 -24.30 6.11
CA LEU A 359 -1.25 -23.06 5.92
C LEU A 359 -0.25 -23.19 4.79
N ASP A 360 -0.28 -22.19 3.92
CA ASP A 360 0.77 -21.98 2.93
C ASP A 360 2.00 -21.34 3.60
N PRO A 361 3.20 -21.64 3.11
CA PRO A 361 4.39 -20.91 3.52
C PRO A 361 4.25 -19.41 3.28
N LEU A 362 4.83 -18.60 4.18
CA LEU A 362 4.95 -17.16 3.98
C LEU A 362 5.73 -16.89 2.69
N PRO A 363 5.33 -15.88 1.91
CA PRO A 363 6.06 -15.52 0.70
C PRO A 363 7.44 -14.96 1.03
N ASP A 364 8.35 -15.09 0.08
CA ASP A 364 9.64 -14.42 0.13
C ASP A 364 9.50 -13.03 -0.52
N ILE A 365 9.78 -11.99 0.24
CA ILE A 365 9.64 -10.59 -0.17
C ILE A 365 10.98 -9.86 -0.30
N ASP A 366 12.10 -10.59 -0.30
CA ASP A 366 13.45 -10.02 -0.43
C ASP A 366 13.67 -9.26 -1.74
N PHE A 367 12.88 -9.58 -2.77
CA PHE A 367 12.94 -8.86 -4.05
C PHE A 367 11.98 -7.68 -4.12
N ASN A 368 10.99 -7.63 -3.23
CA ASN A 368 10.02 -6.56 -3.15
C ASN A 368 10.50 -5.43 -2.22
N ILE A 369 11.07 -5.77 -1.08
CA ILE A 369 11.56 -4.81 -0.09
C ILE A 369 13.08 -5.00 0.04
N ARG A 370 13.86 -3.99 -0.37
CA ARG A 370 15.30 -4.11 -0.54
C ARG A 370 16.07 -2.99 0.13
N CYS A 371 17.24 -3.33 0.65
CA CYS A 371 18.23 -2.34 1.07
C CYS A 371 18.98 -1.81 -0.16
N GLY A 372 19.14 -0.48 -0.24
CA GLY A 372 19.85 0.18 -1.32
C GLY A 372 19.68 1.70 -1.33
N ASN A 373 20.56 2.37 -2.06
CA ASN A 373 20.49 3.80 -2.28
C ASN A 373 19.74 4.12 -3.58
N THR A 374 18.53 4.64 -3.47
CA THR A 374 17.69 4.99 -4.64
C THR A 374 18.18 6.18 -5.46
N LEU A 375 19.13 6.96 -4.91
CA LEU A 375 19.75 8.07 -5.65
C LEU A 375 20.91 7.63 -6.54
N VAL A 376 21.35 6.37 -6.41
CA VAL A 376 22.43 5.79 -7.22
C VAL A 376 21.81 4.86 -8.25
N GLY A 377 21.99 5.18 -9.51
CA GLY A 377 21.46 4.39 -10.63
C GLY A 377 20.72 5.25 -11.65
N TYR A 378 19.96 4.58 -12.50
CA TYR A 378 19.11 5.22 -13.51
C TYR A 378 17.66 5.23 -13.04
N ALA A 379 17.05 6.41 -12.95
CA ALA A 379 15.65 6.56 -12.50
C ALA A 379 14.65 6.24 -13.62
N THR A 380 15.08 6.32 -14.88
CA THR A 380 14.24 6.08 -16.05
C THR A 380 15.01 5.38 -17.17
N GLU A 381 14.32 4.63 -18.02
CA GLU A 381 14.91 4.07 -19.26
C GLU A 381 15.52 5.16 -20.14
N LYS A 382 14.92 6.34 -20.16
CA LYS A 382 15.44 7.48 -20.94
C LYS A 382 16.78 7.99 -20.43
N GLU A 383 17.00 7.97 -19.12
CA GLU A 383 18.30 8.30 -18.52
C GLU A 383 19.36 7.25 -18.86
N LEU A 384 18.99 5.98 -18.76
CA LEU A 384 19.83 4.87 -19.19
C LEU A 384 20.18 4.99 -20.68
N ASP A 385 19.19 5.23 -21.54
CA ASP A 385 19.38 5.44 -22.96
C ASP A 385 20.31 6.64 -23.27
N ASN A 386 20.13 7.74 -22.56
CA ASN A 386 20.95 8.93 -22.73
C ASN A 386 22.41 8.66 -22.37
N ASP A 387 22.67 7.95 -21.26
CA ASP A 387 24.02 7.61 -20.83
C ASP A 387 24.65 6.56 -21.75
N LEU A 388 23.85 5.62 -22.22
CA LEU A 388 24.27 4.66 -23.26
C LEU A 388 24.57 5.33 -24.61
N ASN A 389 24.04 6.49 -24.90
CA ASN A 389 24.29 7.25 -26.11
C ASN A 389 25.59 8.10 -26.13
N TYR A 390 26.38 8.12 -25.05
CA TYR A 390 27.68 8.83 -24.97
C TYR A 390 28.86 7.91 -25.30
N GLY A 391 29.67 8.14 -26.38
CA GLY A 391 30.87 7.40 -26.77
C GLY A 391 30.82 6.82 -28.20
N ASP A 392 31.58 5.76 -28.54
CA ASP A 392 31.63 5.14 -29.85
C ASP A 392 30.34 4.39 -30.20
N MET A 393 29.77 4.64 -31.38
CA MET A 393 28.41 4.24 -31.77
C MET A 393 28.22 2.71 -31.85
N PHE A 394 29.27 1.94 -32.19
CA PHE A 394 29.15 0.48 -32.26
C PHE A 394 29.25 -0.20 -30.89
N ALA A 395 30.18 0.23 -30.04
CA ALA A 395 30.33 -0.30 -28.68
C ALA A 395 29.11 -0.02 -27.81
N LYS A 396 28.40 1.07 -28.07
CA LYS A 396 27.15 1.47 -27.40
C LYS A 396 25.98 0.57 -27.73
N GLN A 397 25.77 0.30 -29.01
CA GLN A 397 24.66 -0.53 -29.44
C GLN A 397 24.80 -1.94 -28.86
N GLU A 398 26.01 -2.50 -28.89
CA GLU A 398 26.29 -3.81 -28.31
C GLU A 398 26.05 -3.84 -26.79
N PHE A 399 26.44 -2.77 -26.07
CA PHE A 399 26.18 -2.68 -24.61
C PHE A 399 24.70 -2.49 -24.32
N LYS A 400 24.01 -1.66 -25.09
CA LYS A 400 22.56 -1.45 -24.95
C LYS A 400 21.80 -2.76 -25.17
N ASP A 401 22.08 -3.45 -26.27
CA ASP A 401 21.44 -4.73 -26.58
C ASP A 401 21.71 -5.77 -25.47
N LYS A 402 22.90 -5.74 -24.87
CA LYS A 402 23.23 -6.61 -23.74
C LYS A 402 22.44 -6.26 -22.48
N VAL A 403 22.33 -4.98 -22.13
CA VAL A 403 21.54 -4.52 -20.96
C VAL A 403 20.07 -4.86 -21.15
N GLU A 404 19.48 -4.58 -22.31
CA GLU A 404 18.09 -4.89 -22.63
C GLU A 404 17.84 -6.41 -22.52
N LEU A 405 18.73 -7.24 -23.05
CA LEU A 405 18.63 -8.69 -22.94
C LEU A 405 18.68 -9.18 -21.48
N GLU A 406 19.62 -8.66 -20.68
CA GLU A 406 19.73 -9.04 -19.26
C GLU A 406 18.51 -8.57 -18.45
N MET A 407 17.99 -7.38 -18.75
CA MET A 407 16.74 -6.89 -18.14
C MET A 407 15.55 -7.81 -18.45
N GLU A 408 15.39 -8.25 -19.70
CA GLU A 408 14.34 -9.20 -20.07
C GLU A 408 14.51 -10.57 -19.38
N VAL A 409 15.75 -11.04 -19.25
CA VAL A 409 16.07 -12.31 -18.58
C VAL A 409 15.72 -12.22 -17.09
N VAL A 410 16.08 -11.10 -16.44
CA VAL A 410 15.74 -10.84 -15.03
C VAL A 410 14.21 -10.72 -14.85
N ALA A 411 13.55 -9.95 -15.71
CA ALA A 411 12.09 -9.77 -15.63
C ALA A 411 11.34 -11.10 -15.74
N ARG A 412 11.72 -11.96 -16.71
CA ARG A 412 11.14 -13.31 -16.86
C ARG A 412 11.40 -14.19 -15.64
N ALA A 413 12.61 -14.16 -15.10
CA ALA A 413 12.93 -14.94 -13.91
C ALA A 413 12.16 -14.45 -12.66
N TYR A 414 11.95 -13.14 -12.55
CA TYR A 414 11.17 -12.55 -11.47
C TYR A 414 9.68 -12.94 -11.57
N GLU A 415 9.08 -12.84 -12.75
CA GLU A 415 7.69 -13.28 -12.95
C GLU A 415 7.52 -14.77 -12.65
N GLN A 416 8.44 -15.63 -13.11
CA GLN A 416 8.42 -17.05 -12.79
C GLN A 416 8.51 -17.30 -11.27
N PHE A 417 9.39 -16.59 -10.58
CA PHE A 417 9.53 -16.71 -9.13
C PHE A 417 8.27 -16.23 -8.40
N LYS A 418 7.67 -15.13 -8.83
CA LYS A 418 6.43 -14.60 -8.30
C LYS A 418 5.26 -15.57 -8.52
N ASP A 419 5.14 -16.12 -9.72
CA ASP A 419 4.12 -17.10 -10.05
C ASP A 419 4.24 -18.38 -9.22
N LEU A 420 5.46 -18.87 -9.00
CA LEU A 420 5.71 -19.99 -8.09
C LEU A 420 5.18 -19.69 -6.69
N GLN A 421 5.41 -18.50 -6.16
CA GLN A 421 4.90 -18.13 -4.83
C GLN A 421 3.38 -18.05 -4.76
N LEU A 422 2.74 -17.61 -5.85
CA LEU A 422 1.28 -17.48 -5.92
C LEU A 422 0.60 -18.81 -6.24
N THR A 423 1.27 -19.71 -6.98
CA THR A 423 0.65 -20.92 -7.54
C THR A 423 1.02 -22.22 -6.85
N SER A 424 2.19 -22.35 -6.24
CA SER A 424 2.69 -23.64 -5.76
C SER A 424 2.42 -23.88 -4.27
N GLN A 425 1.81 -25.04 -3.98
CA GLN A 425 1.95 -25.70 -2.68
C GLN A 425 3.19 -26.61 -2.66
N GLU A 426 4.05 -26.57 -3.69
CA GLU A 426 5.05 -27.59 -3.97
C GLU A 426 6.48 -27.20 -3.60
N GLU A 427 7.22 -28.21 -3.27
CA GLU A 427 8.65 -28.46 -3.02
C GLU A 427 9.54 -27.23 -2.72
N ALA A 428 9.91 -27.11 -1.46
CA ALA A 428 10.90 -26.15 -0.96
C ALA A 428 12.23 -26.13 -1.77
N SER A 429 12.53 -27.19 -2.53
CA SER A 429 13.69 -27.31 -3.41
C SER A 429 13.58 -26.43 -4.65
N GLU A 430 12.46 -26.49 -5.37
CA GLU A 430 12.22 -25.73 -6.60
C GLU A 430 12.16 -24.22 -6.31
N PHE A 431 11.48 -23.85 -5.23
CA PHE A 431 11.45 -22.48 -4.74
C PHE A 431 12.85 -21.93 -4.44
N LYS A 432 13.67 -22.71 -3.72
CA LYS A 432 15.04 -22.31 -3.35
C LYS A 432 15.93 -22.17 -4.59
N GLU A 433 15.78 -23.06 -5.55
CA GLU A 433 16.56 -23.00 -6.80
C GLU A 433 16.15 -21.76 -7.62
N SER A 434 14.86 -21.50 -7.79
CA SER A 434 14.35 -20.32 -8.50
C SER A 434 14.81 -19.01 -7.84
N LYS A 435 14.77 -18.93 -6.49
CA LYS A 435 15.32 -17.80 -5.73
C LYS A 435 16.80 -17.57 -6.00
N MET A 436 17.61 -18.64 -5.98
CA MET A 436 19.05 -18.55 -6.23
C MET A 436 19.34 -18.10 -7.67
N GLN A 437 18.61 -18.62 -8.64
CA GLN A 437 18.77 -18.23 -10.05
C GLN A 437 18.42 -16.75 -10.26
N LEU A 438 17.30 -16.28 -9.69
CA LEU A 438 16.91 -14.88 -9.77
C LEU A 438 17.94 -13.96 -9.11
N LYS A 439 18.43 -14.32 -7.91
CA LYS A 439 19.46 -13.56 -7.20
C LYS A 439 20.75 -13.44 -8.01
N ALA A 440 21.18 -14.53 -8.65
CA ALA A 440 22.37 -14.53 -9.50
C ALA A 440 22.22 -13.63 -10.75
N LYS A 441 21.04 -13.68 -11.40
CA LYS A 441 20.75 -12.85 -12.58
C LYS A 441 20.67 -11.36 -12.21
N LEU A 442 20.02 -11.02 -11.09
CA LEU A 442 19.98 -9.65 -10.57
C LEU A 442 21.37 -9.11 -10.23
N SER A 443 22.22 -9.93 -9.59
CA SER A 443 23.60 -9.54 -9.30
C SER A 443 24.38 -9.26 -10.59
N GLY A 444 24.26 -10.12 -11.61
CA GLY A 444 24.92 -9.90 -12.90
C GLY A 444 24.47 -8.62 -13.62
N LEU A 445 23.17 -8.30 -13.59
CA LEU A 445 22.64 -7.05 -14.14
C LEU A 445 23.14 -5.82 -13.34
N ASN A 446 23.12 -5.90 -12.01
CA ASN A 446 23.62 -4.82 -11.15
C ASN A 446 25.11 -4.55 -11.40
N ASP A 447 25.94 -5.58 -11.48
CA ASP A 447 27.36 -5.45 -11.76
C ASP A 447 27.60 -4.79 -13.13
N LEU A 448 26.83 -5.18 -14.13
CA LEU A 448 26.91 -4.59 -15.47
C LEU A 448 26.57 -3.08 -15.45
N LEU A 449 25.49 -2.68 -14.76
CA LEU A 449 25.06 -1.30 -14.65
C LEU A 449 26.01 -0.47 -13.78
N ASN A 450 26.47 -1.03 -12.65
CA ASN A 450 27.41 -0.35 -11.74
C ASN A 450 28.77 -0.11 -12.41
N HIS A 451 29.29 -1.06 -13.17
CA HIS A 451 30.52 -0.86 -13.96
C HIS A 451 30.38 0.29 -14.97
N LYS A 452 29.19 0.43 -15.58
CA LYS A 452 28.92 1.53 -16.51
C LYS A 452 28.83 2.86 -15.77
N LEU A 453 28.12 2.93 -14.64
CA LEU A 453 28.05 4.12 -13.79
C LEU A 453 29.46 4.53 -13.31
N PHE A 454 30.24 3.60 -12.79
CA PHE A 454 31.62 3.86 -12.40
C PHE A 454 32.42 4.48 -13.54
N SER A 455 32.37 3.91 -14.74
CA SER A 455 33.09 4.42 -15.90
C SER A 455 32.63 5.79 -16.37
N SER A 456 31.38 6.18 -16.09
CA SER A 456 30.83 7.48 -16.45
C SER A 456 31.06 8.57 -15.38
N MET A 457 31.09 8.18 -14.11
CA MET A 457 31.17 9.12 -12.97
C MET A 457 32.59 9.33 -12.46
N VAL A 458 33.47 8.32 -12.55
CA VAL A 458 34.83 8.37 -12.01
C VAL A 458 35.80 8.72 -13.13
N SER A 459 36.30 9.97 -13.10
CA SER A 459 37.34 10.45 -14.02
C SER A 459 38.77 10.26 -13.49
N ASP A 460 38.93 9.91 -12.22
CA ASP A 460 40.20 9.68 -11.57
C ASP A 460 40.66 8.21 -11.75
N ALA A 461 41.67 7.99 -12.57
CA ALA A 461 42.19 6.66 -12.85
C ALA A 461 42.89 5.96 -11.65
N SER A 462 43.02 6.63 -10.52
CA SER A 462 43.58 6.08 -9.28
C SER A 462 42.56 5.33 -8.42
N ILE A 463 41.24 5.51 -8.67
CA ILE A 463 40.18 4.86 -7.95
C ILE A 463 39.75 3.59 -8.69
N SER A 464 39.84 2.44 -8.04
CA SER A 464 39.34 1.18 -8.59
C SER A 464 37.85 1.02 -8.42
N TYR A 465 37.20 0.17 -9.20
CA TYR A 465 35.78 -0.16 -9.06
C TYR A 465 35.47 -0.77 -7.67
N GLU A 466 36.42 -1.53 -7.12
CA GLU A 466 36.30 -2.15 -5.79
C GLU A 466 36.36 -1.13 -4.63
N GLU A 467 37.00 0.02 -4.86
CA GLU A 467 37.08 1.12 -3.90
C GLU A 467 35.92 2.09 -4.01
N TRP A 468 35.24 2.13 -5.15
CA TRP A 468 34.05 2.96 -5.42
C TRP A 468 32.79 2.24 -4.98
#